data_c4782d9f16a6a5c591fb3227b5c18896
#
_entry.id   c4782d9f16a6a5c591fb3227b5c18896
#
_cell.length_a   1.000
_cell.length_b   1.000
_cell.length_c   1.000
_cell.angle_alpha   90.00
_cell.angle_beta   90.00
_cell.angle_gamma   90.00
#
_symmetry.space_group_name_H-M   'P 1'
#
loop_
_entity.id
_entity.type
_entity.pdbx_description
1 polymer ?
#
loop_
_entity_poly.entity_id
_entity_poly.type
_entity_poly.pdbx_seq_one_letter_code
_entity_poly.pdbx_strand_id
1 'polypeptide(L)'
;MGMGFGLLLLALAVLLILGDDLAYWLRRIWRFQSQRYTWVQDLQRGRLWRRLRRQEHFQADLVTLRDFVLTLQLATSLEDTLASALRRSADYMGDRGVFGERLVTQVRSRLTISPEAVIEGLAEDFDSDELREVMERLDLARDSGLSYADALAISVEDIENTIRRKIEKDIQRAPLILTIPMVAGVFFSALLLAMYPIVASLINNLATGP
;
A
#
# COMPACT_ATOMS: atom_id res chain seq x y z
N MET A 1 1.81 31.87 -47.61
CA MET A 1 1.86 31.97 -46.11
C MET A 1 0.78 31.13 -45.38
N GLY A 2 -0.19 30.49 -46.10
CA GLY A 2 -1.29 29.73 -45.46
C GLY A 2 -0.97 28.28 -45.01
N MET A 3 0.06 27.64 -45.57
CA MET A 3 0.33 26.22 -45.33
C MET A 3 0.92 25.92 -43.93
N GLY A 4 1.69 26.86 -43.35
CA GLY A 4 2.24 26.68 -42.01
C GLY A 4 1.19 26.75 -40.92
N PHE A 5 0.14 27.54 -41.14
CA PHE A 5 -0.92 27.73 -40.14
C PHE A 5 -1.83 26.48 -39.98
N GLY A 6 -2.10 25.77 -41.09
CA GLY A 6 -2.88 24.52 -41.07
C GLY A 6 -2.16 23.37 -40.39
N LEU A 7 -0.83 23.24 -40.58
CA LEU A 7 0.00 22.25 -39.91
C LEU A 7 0.10 22.51 -38.40
N LEU A 8 0.17 23.77 -38.01
CA LEU A 8 0.23 24.17 -36.60
C LEU A 8 -1.11 23.92 -35.88
N LEU A 9 -2.25 24.18 -36.57
CA LEU A 9 -3.57 23.86 -36.02
C LEU A 9 -3.81 22.37 -35.91
N LEU A 10 -3.33 21.57 -36.87
CA LEU A 10 -3.48 20.11 -36.82
C LEU A 10 -2.60 19.50 -35.74
N ALA A 11 -1.37 19.98 -35.57
CA ALA A 11 -0.50 19.59 -34.46
C ALA A 11 -1.09 19.98 -33.10
N LEU A 12 -1.70 21.17 -32.99
CA LEU A 12 -2.37 21.63 -31.77
C LEU A 12 -3.62 20.80 -31.45
N ALA A 13 -4.42 20.43 -32.46
CA ALA A 13 -5.60 19.58 -32.30
C ALA A 13 -5.22 18.15 -31.81
N VAL A 14 -4.17 17.57 -32.41
CA VAL A 14 -3.63 16.26 -31.97
C VAL A 14 -3.08 16.35 -30.56
N LEU A 15 -2.42 17.43 -30.18
CA LEU A 15 -1.88 17.68 -28.86
C LEU A 15 -2.97 17.90 -27.82
N LEU A 16 -4.10 18.51 -28.20
CA LEU A 16 -5.27 18.68 -27.32
C LEU A 16 -6.01 17.35 -27.09
N ILE A 17 -6.20 16.55 -28.14
CA ILE A 17 -6.91 15.27 -28.06
C ILE A 17 -6.08 14.25 -27.27
N LEU A 18 -4.76 14.18 -27.53
CA LEU A 18 -3.86 13.31 -26.75
C LEU A 18 -3.56 13.87 -25.36
N GLY A 19 -3.59 15.19 -25.18
CA GLY A 19 -3.30 15.86 -23.92
C GLY A 19 -4.32 15.55 -22.82
N ASP A 20 -5.60 15.46 -23.14
CA ASP A 20 -6.65 15.14 -22.17
C ASP A 20 -6.58 13.66 -21.71
N ASP A 21 -6.34 12.74 -22.63
CA ASP A 21 -6.17 11.32 -22.27
C ASP A 21 -4.84 11.06 -21.53
N LEU A 22 -3.77 11.74 -21.91
CA LEU A 22 -2.47 11.66 -21.24
C LEU A 22 -2.52 12.33 -19.86
N ALA A 23 -3.23 13.46 -19.73
CA ALA A 23 -3.44 14.14 -18.46
C ALA A 23 -4.33 13.29 -17.50
N TYR A 24 -5.36 12.62 -18.04
CA TYR A 24 -6.18 11.70 -17.27
C TYR A 24 -5.37 10.48 -16.80
N TRP A 25 -4.51 9.94 -17.66
CA TRP A 25 -3.66 8.79 -17.36
C TRP A 25 -2.51 9.14 -16.39
N LEU A 26 -1.87 10.32 -16.58
CA LEU A 26 -0.89 10.89 -15.63
C LEU A 26 -1.51 11.20 -14.27
N ARG A 27 -2.73 11.75 -14.21
CA ARG A 27 -3.44 11.96 -12.94
C ARG A 27 -3.79 10.66 -12.25
N ARG A 28 -4.06 9.59 -13.00
CA ARG A 28 -4.32 8.25 -12.47
C ARG A 28 -3.04 7.61 -11.90
N ILE A 29 -1.90 7.75 -12.58
CA ILE A 29 -0.59 7.28 -12.09
C ILE A 29 -0.13 8.10 -10.89
N TRP A 30 -0.31 9.44 -10.93
CA TRP A 30 0.03 10.31 -9.81
C TRP A 30 -0.80 10.02 -8.55
N ARG A 31 -2.04 9.61 -8.67
CA ARG A 31 -2.85 9.17 -7.53
C ARG A 31 -2.33 7.89 -6.88
N PHE A 32 -1.69 7.01 -7.63
CA PHE A 32 -1.06 5.81 -7.08
C PHE A 32 0.28 6.09 -6.37
N GLN A 33 0.95 7.17 -6.73
CA GLN A 33 2.27 7.53 -6.17
C GLN A 33 2.18 8.56 -5.05
N SER A 34 1.07 9.31 -4.93
CA SER A 34 0.89 10.38 -3.93
C SER A 34 0.51 9.90 -2.53
N GLN A 35 0.33 8.61 -2.29
CA GLN A 35 0.14 8.07 -0.93
C GLN A 35 1.40 8.18 -0.05
N ARG A 36 2.50 8.73 -0.55
CA ARG A 36 3.76 8.88 0.22
C ARG A 36 4.18 10.30 0.52
N TYR A 37 3.39 11.34 0.21
CA TYR A 37 3.80 12.72 0.48
C TYR A 37 2.89 13.44 1.48
N THR A 38 3.53 13.94 2.51
CA THR A 38 3.10 14.51 3.79
C THR A 38 2.46 15.90 3.76
N TRP A 39 2.06 16.44 2.61
CA TRP A 39 1.48 17.79 2.53
C TRP A 39 -0.05 17.86 2.72
N VAL A 40 -0.68 16.70 3.00
CA VAL A 40 -2.11 16.63 3.39
C VAL A 40 -2.32 17.02 4.87
N GLN A 41 -1.28 17.25 5.63
CA GLN A 41 -1.41 17.60 7.06
C GLN A 41 -2.01 19.00 7.34
N ASP A 42 -1.98 19.92 6.36
CA ASP A 42 -2.48 21.29 6.58
C ASP A 42 -3.98 21.51 6.31
N LEU A 43 -4.68 20.55 5.72
CA LEU A 43 -6.14 20.63 5.48
C LEU A 43 -7.00 20.06 6.62
N GLN A 44 -6.39 19.68 7.74
CA GLN A 44 -7.07 18.95 8.83
C GLN A 44 -7.75 19.81 9.90
N ARG A 45 -7.97 21.09 9.69
CA ARG A 45 -8.64 21.95 10.69
C ARG A 45 -10.18 21.98 10.65
N GLY A 46 -10.86 21.06 9.97
CA GLY A 46 -12.32 20.97 9.88
C GLY A 46 -12.93 19.98 10.88
N ARG A 47 -13.89 20.42 11.70
CA ARG A 47 -14.65 19.59 12.67
C ARG A 47 -15.37 18.37 12.05
N LEU A 48 -15.60 18.36 10.75
CA LEU A 48 -16.22 17.25 10.01
C LEU A 48 -15.28 16.02 9.89
N TRP A 49 -13.97 16.23 9.82
CA TRP A 49 -12.98 15.16 9.76
C TRP A 49 -12.84 14.37 11.06
N ARG A 50 -13.20 14.93 12.22
CA ARG A 50 -13.15 14.17 13.49
C ARG A 50 -14.22 13.09 13.59
N ARG A 51 -15.33 13.18 12.85
CA ARG A 51 -16.37 12.13 12.82
C ARG A 51 -16.07 11.02 11.82
N LEU A 52 -15.37 11.32 10.71
CA LEU A 52 -14.89 10.34 9.75
C LEU A 52 -13.65 9.58 10.25
N ARG A 53 -12.85 10.19 11.13
CA ARG A 53 -11.67 9.59 11.74
C ARG A 53 -11.97 8.43 12.71
N ARG A 54 -13.21 8.18 13.05
CA ARG A 54 -13.63 7.07 13.92
C ARG A 54 -13.67 5.72 13.20
N GLN A 55 -13.39 5.69 11.91
CA GLN A 55 -13.29 4.46 11.10
C GLN A 55 -12.01 4.41 10.24
N GLU A 56 -10.98 5.20 10.57
CA GLU A 56 -9.66 4.92 10.01
C GLU A 56 -9.13 3.67 10.71
N HIS A 57 -9.37 2.52 10.12
CA HIS A 57 -8.66 1.30 10.43
C HIS A 57 -7.19 1.58 10.11
N PHE A 58 -6.39 1.71 11.15
CA PHE A 58 -4.96 1.88 10.99
C PHE A 58 -4.42 0.58 10.38
N GLN A 59 -3.86 0.63 9.18
CA GLN A 59 -3.20 -0.54 8.62
C GLN A 59 -1.85 -0.71 9.33
N ALA A 60 -1.73 -1.78 10.11
CA ALA A 60 -0.44 -2.19 10.64
C ALA A 60 0.45 -2.65 9.49
N ASP A 61 1.69 -2.14 9.43
CA ASP A 61 2.67 -2.68 8.48
C ASP A 61 3.03 -4.12 8.92
N LEU A 62 3.00 -5.05 7.96
CA LEU A 62 3.32 -6.47 8.20
C LEU A 62 4.70 -6.67 8.84
N VAL A 63 5.66 -5.78 8.53
CA VAL A 63 7.00 -5.82 9.13
C VAL A 63 6.92 -5.47 10.62
N THR A 64 6.18 -4.44 10.98
CA THR A 64 5.96 -4.03 12.38
C THR A 64 5.24 -5.13 13.15
N LEU A 65 4.27 -5.77 12.51
CA LEU A 65 3.51 -6.88 13.09
C LEU A 65 4.40 -8.09 13.35
N ARG A 66 5.23 -8.47 12.36
CA ARG A 66 6.22 -9.54 12.52
C ARG A 66 7.16 -9.24 13.70
N ASP A 67 7.70 -8.03 13.79
CA ASP A 67 8.62 -7.63 14.84
C ASP A 67 7.95 -7.70 16.23
N PHE A 68 6.67 -7.35 16.30
CA PHE A 68 5.87 -7.48 17.51
C PHE A 68 5.73 -8.96 17.93
N VAL A 69 5.27 -9.83 17.03
CA VAL A 69 5.07 -11.26 17.32
C VAL A 69 6.40 -11.94 17.64
N LEU A 70 7.48 -11.59 16.95
CA LEU A 70 8.82 -12.07 17.24
C LEU A 70 9.30 -11.64 18.63
N THR A 71 9.04 -10.40 19.03
CA THR A 71 9.37 -9.91 20.38
C THR A 71 8.59 -10.67 21.45
N LEU A 72 7.30 -10.95 21.21
CA LEU A 72 6.49 -11.80 22.10
C LEU A 72 7.01 -13.23 22.18
N GLN A 73 7.36 -13.83 21.04
CA GLN A 73 7.94 -15.19 21.00
C GLN A 73 9.22 -15.26 21.80
N LEU A 74 10.15 -14.31 21.62
CA LEU A 74 11.41 -14.28 22.36
C LEU A 74 11.18 -14.11 23.86
N ALA A 75 10.26 -13.23 24.25
CA ALA A 75 9.95 -13.03 25.66
C ALA A 75 9.31 -14.26 26.30
N THR A 76 8.38 -14.93 25.61
CA THR A 76 7.75 -16.16 26.12
C THR A 76 8.69 -17.35 26.13
N SER A 77 9.68 -17.41 25.21
CA SER A 77 10.72 -18.46 25.21
C SER A 77 11.70 -18.34 26.38
N LEU A 78 11.79 -17.18 27.00
CA LEU A 78 12.60 -16.91 28.20
C LEU A 78 11.83 -17.21 29.54
N GLU A 79 10.78 -18.01 29.46
CA GLU A 79 9.92 -18.39 30.62
C GLU A 79 9.08 -17.23 31.17
N ASP A 80 8.98 -16.10 30.44
CA ASP A 80 8.07 -15.03 30.78
C ASP A 80 6.61 -15.46 30.55
N THR A 81 5.72 -15.02 31.42
CA THR A 81 4.29 -15.17 31.15
C THR A 81 3.88 -14.28 29.93
N LEU A 82 2.83 -14.68 29.22
CA LEU A 82 2.33 -13.86 28.08
C LEU A 82 2.03 -12.42 28.52
N ALA A 83 1.56 -12.21 29.76
CA ALA A 83 1.30 -10.89 30.31
C ALA A 83 2.59 -10.08 30.52
N SER A 84 3.68 -10.69 31.02
CA SER A 84 4.97 -9.99 31.16
C SER A 84 5.63 -9.74 29.81
N ALA A 85 5.49 -10.69 28.88
CA ALA A 85 5.96 -10.52 27.49
C ALA A 85 5.29 -9.34 26.80
N LEU A 86 3.97 -9.18 26.95
CA LEU A 86 3.22 -8.05 26.41
C LEU A 86 3.65 -6.71 27.03
N ARG A 87 3.88 -6.65 28.32
CA ARG A 87 4.41 -5.44 28.98
C ARG A 87 5.78 -5.06 28.42
N ARG A 88 6.70 -6.03 28.34
CA ARG A 88 8.05 -5.82 27.81
C ARG A 88 8.00 -5.38 26.33
N SER A 89 7.11 -5.97 25.53
CA SER A 89 6.90 -5.56 24.14
C SER A 89 6.36 -4.13 24.03
N ALA A 90 5.45 -3.73 24.93
CA ALA A 90 4.93 -2.37 24.99
C ALA A 90 6.02 -1.35 25.38
N ASP A 91 6.88 -1.70 26.33
CA ASP A 91 8.01 -0.85 26.72
C ASP A 91 9.04 -0.71 25.59
N TYR A 92 9.28 -1.79 24.83
CA TYR A 92 10.25 -1.78 23.73
C TYR A 92 9.74 -1.10 22.46
N MET A 93 8.46 -1.27 22.16
CA MET A 93 7.85 -0.78 20.91
C MET A 93 7.05 0.52 21.10
N GLY A 94 6.86 1.00 22.32
CA GLY A 94 5.97 2.12 22.63
C GLY A 94 6.24 3.38 21.84
N ASP A 95 7.51 3.68 21.53
CA ASP A 95 7.93 4.84 20.76
C ASP A 95 7.96 4.59 19.22
N ARG A 96 7.60 3.39 18.76
CA ARG A 96 7.66 2.98 17.36
C ARG A 96 6.36 3.25 16.61
N GLY A 97 6.00 4.52 16.48
CA GLY A 97 4.86 4.96 15.67
C GLY A 97 3.49 4.58 16.25
N VAL A 98 2.48 4.62 15.40
CA VAL A 98 1.08 4.42 15.80
C VAL A 98 0.82 3.05 16.42
N PHE A 99 1.49 2.00 15.93
CA PHE A 99 1.33 0.64 16.47
C PHE A 99 1.80 0.57 17.93
N GLY A 100 2.97 1.13 18.24
CA GLY A 100 3.50 1.15 19.59
C GLY A 100 2.61 1.91 20.58
N GLU A 101 2.12 3.10 20.19
CA GLU A 101 1.21 3.89 21.00
C GLU A 101 -0.09 3.12 21.33
N ARG A 102 -0.65 2.40 20.33
CA ARG A 102 -1.83 1.57 20.52
C ARG A 102 -1.55 0.36 21.38
N LEU A 103 -0.42 -0.30 21.18
CA LEU A 103 0.02 -1.43 22.02
C LEU A 103 0.09 -1.01 23.49
N VAL A 104 0.75 0.12 23.80
CA VAL A 104 0.80 0.65 25.18
C VAL A 104 -0.59 0.93 25.72
N THR A 105 -1.48 1.49 24.92
CA THR A 105 -2.86 1.80 25.32
C THR A 105 -3.65 0.53 25.62
N GLN A 106 -3.56 -0.49 24.75
CA GLN A 106 -4.25 -1.77 24.94
C GLN A 106 -3.69 -2.55 26.15
N VAL A 107 -2.36 -2.55 26.32
CA VAL A 107 -1.72 -3.17 27.48
C VAL A 107 -2.20 -2.51 28.77
N ARG A 108 -2.27 -1.19 28.85
CA ARG A 108 -2.74 -0.48 30.06
C ARG A 108 -4.22 -0.73 30.36
N SER A 109 -5.06 -0.87 29.34
CA SER A 109 -6.50 -0.97 29.52
C SER A 109 -7.01 -2.41 29.65
N ARG A 110 -6.45 -3.36 28.90
CA ARG A 110 -6.99 -4.72 28.79
C ARG A 110 -6.14 -5.81 29.46
N LEU A 111 -4.85 -5.55 29.76
CA LEU A 111 -3.99 -6.58 30.35
C LEU A 111 -4.46 -7.06 31.73
N THR A 112 -5.21 -6.24 32.47
CA THR A 112 -5.83 -6.63 33.74
C THR A 112 -6.99 -7.61 33.58
N ILE A 113 -7.58 -7.67 32.36
CA ILE A 113 -8.67 -8.60 32.04
C ILE A 113 -8.05 -9.93 31.62
N SER A 114 -7.31 -9.92 30.51
CA SER A 114 -6.51 -11.06 30.05
C SER A 114 -5.43 -10.61 29.06
N PRO A 115 -4.33 -11.36 28.91
CA PRO A 115 -3.32 -11.07 27.88
C PRO A 115 -3.89 -11.18 26.45
N GLU A 116 -4.79 -12.12 26.22
CA GLU A 116 -5.44 -12.36 24.93
C GLU A 116 -6.32 -11.16 24.54
N ALA A 117 -7.02 -10.54 25.49
CA ALA A 117 -7.84 -9.34 25.27
C ALA A 117 -7.01 -8.14 24.75
N VAL A 118 -5.71 -8.09 25.04
CA VAL A 118 -4.80 -7.08 24.50
C VAL A 118 -4.60 -7.30 23.01
N ILE A 119 -4.36 -8.53 22.59
CA ILE A 119 -4.14 -8.89 21.17
C ILE A 119 -5.43 -8.73 20.38
N GLU A 120 -6.57 -9.11 20.95
CA GLU A 120 -7.89 -8.87 20.39
C GLU A 120 -8.14 -7.37 20.14
N GLY A 121 -7.83 -6.54 21.15
CA GLY A 121 -7.96 -5.09 21.03
C GLY A 121 -7.07 -4.48 19.95
N LEU A 122 -5.86 -5.02 19.77
CA LEU A 122 -4.99 -4.63 18.67
C LEU A 122 -5.55 -5.08 17.31
N ALA A 123 -6.08 -6.30 17.23
CA ALA A 123 -6.71 -6.81 16.02
C ALA A 123 -7.92 -5.97 15.59
N GLU A 124 -8.71 -5.48 16.56
CA GLU A 124 -9.81 -4.56 16.34
C GLU A 124 -9.34 -3.17 15.88
N ASP A 125 -8.32 -2.60 16.55
CA ASP A 125 -7.79 -1.26 16.25
C ASP A 125 -7.19 -1.18 14.84
N PHE A 126 -6.53 -2.25 14.38
CA PHE A 126 -5.84 -2.30 13.09
C PHE A 126 -6.61 -3.05 12.00
N ASP A 127 -7.76 -3.66 12.32
CA ASP A 127 -8.52 -4.55 11.42
C ASP A 127 -7.62 -5.57 10.71
N SER A 128 -6.74 -6.21 11.50
CA SER A 128 -5.70 -7.11 10.98
C SER A 128 -6.12 -8.56 11.14
N ASP A 129 -6.21 -9.26 10.01
CA ASP A 129 -6.48 -10.69 9.97
C ASP A 129 -5.33 -11.50 10.57
N GLU A 130 -4.09 -11.02 10.40
CA GLU A 130 -2.90 -11.65 10.96
C GLU A 130 -2.92 -11.66 12.51
N LEU A 131 -3.35 -10.54 13.13
CA LEU A 131 -3.48 -10.49 14.60
C LEU A 131 -4.61 -11.39 15.11
N ARG A 132 -5.72 -11.50 14.35
CA ARG A 132 -6.80 -12.45 14.70
C ARG A 132 -6.29 -13.89 14.65
N GLU A 133 -5.50 -14.22 13.63
CA GLU A 133 -4.90 -15.56 13.51
C GLU A 133 -3.90 -15.85 14.64
N VAL A 134 -3.08 -14.87 15.03
CA VAL A 134 -2.21 -14.99 16.21
C VAL A 134 -3.03 -15.27 17.48
N MET A 135 -4.14 -14.54 17.68
CA MET A 135 -5.02 -14.72 18.83
C MET A 135 -5.63 -16.13 18.85
N GLU A 136 -6.18 -16.59 17.71
CA GLU A 136 -6.78 -17.94 17.60
C GLU A 136 -5.76 -19.03 17.93
N ARG A 137 -4.51 -18.88 17.52
CA ARG A 137 -3.43 -19.82 17.83
C ARG A 137 -3.03 -19.81 19.30
N LEU A 138 -3.03 -18.64 19.93
CA LEU A 138 -2.75 -18.54 21.37
C LEU A 138 -3.89 -19.16 22.18
N ASP A 139 -5.14 -18.97 21.79
CA ASP A 139 -6.28 -19.62 22.42
C ASP A 139 -6.20 -21.15 22.28
N LEU A 140 -5.86 -21.63 21.08
CA LEU A 140 -5.66 -23.05 20.83
C LEU A 140 -4.50 -23.62 21.68
N ALA A 141 -3.39 -22.89 21.78
CA ALA A 141 -2.25 -23.29 22.61
C ALA A 141 -2.63 -23.36 24.07
N ARG A 142 -3.39 -22.40 24.58
CA ARG A 142 -3.91 -22.41 25.94
C ARG A 142 -4.80 -23.64 26.22
N ASP A 143 -5.74 -23.91 25.32
CA ASP A 143 -6.72 -24.99 25.48
C ASP A 143 -6.10 -26.38 25.32
N SER A 144 -5.07 -26.50 24.48
CA SER A 144 -4.34 -27.76 24.28
C SER A 144 -3.15 -27.99 25.24
N GLY A 145 -2.77 -26.96 26.01
CA GLY A 145 -1.60 -27.01 26.85
C GLY A 145 -0.26 -26.94 26.13
N LEU A 146 -0.28 -26.46 24.86
CA LEU A 146 0.92 -26.21 24.07
C LEU A 146 1.64 -24.94 24.54
N SER A 147 2.94 -24.85 24.23
CA SER A 147 3.71 -23.65 24.52
C SER A 147 3.24 -22.46 23.69
N TYR A 148 3.04 -21.30 24.32
CA TYR A 148 2.81 -20.05 23.63
C TYR A 148 3.96 -19.66 22.71
N ALA A 149 5.20 -20.00 23.08
CA ALA A 149 6.37 -19.73 22.25
C ALA A 149 6.31 -20.48 20.91
N ASP A 150 5.85 -21.74 20.91
CA ASP A 150 5.69 -22.53 19.69
C ASP A 150 4.56 -22.00 18.81
N ALA A 151 3.42 -21.63 19.42
CA ALA A 151 2.31 -21.02 18.69
C ALA A 151 2.70 -19.69 18.03
N LEU A 152 3.46 -18.86 18.74
CA LEU A 152 3.99 -17.60 18.22
C LEU A 152 5.05 -17.83 17.14
N ALA A 153 5.89 -18.87 17.24
CA ALA A 153 6.87 -19.22 16.20
C ALA A 153 6.19 -19.53 14.86
N ILE A 154 5.11 -20.31 14.89
CA ILE A 154 4.31 -20.61 13.71
C ILE A 154 3.70 -19.33 13.14
N SER A 155 3.20 -18.44 14.01
CA SER A 155 2.62 -17.16 13.57
C SER A 155 3.64 -16.23 12.92
N VAL A 156 4.88 -16.19 13.41
CA VAL A 156 5.99 -15.44 12.79
C VAL A 156 6.27 -15.98 11.40
N GLU A 157 6.37 -17.30 11.25
CA GLU A 157 6.62 -17.94 9.95
C GLU A 157 5.53 -17.62 8.93
N ASP A 158 4.27 -17.63 9.34
CA ASP A 158 3.15 -17.32 8.43
C ASP A 158 3.12 -15.84 8.02
N ILE A 159 3.42 -14.92 8.94
CA ILE A 159 3.56 -13.49 8.62
C ILE A 159 4.72 -13.29 7.65
N GLU A 160 5.87 -13.94 7.86
CA GLU A 160 7.01 -13.88 6.92
C GLU A 160 6.65 -14.42 5.54
N ASN A 161 5.93 -15.54 5.48
CA ASN A 161 5.45 -16.11 4.22
C ASN A 161 4.48 -15.17 3.51
N THR A 162 3.65 -14.43 4.25
CA THR A 162 2.75 -13.42 3.71
C THR A 162 3.53 -12.22 3.15
N ILE A 163 4.56 -11.75 3.86
CA ILE A 163 5.47 -10.70 3.40
C ILE A 163 6.17 -11.14 2.10
N ARG A 164 6.74 -12.37 2.06
CA ARG A 164 7.39 -12.92 0.86
C ARG A 164 6.45 -12.97 -0.34
N ARG A 165 5.24 -13.52 -0.15
CA ARG A 165 4.22 -13.58 -1.20
C ARG A 165 3.82 -12.20 -1.72
N LYS A 166 3.76 -11.18 -0.84
CA LYS A 166 3.47 -9.80 -1.23
C LYS A 166 4.59 -9.23 -2.09
N ILE A 167 5.84 -9.41 -1.66
CA ILE A 167 7.02 -8.97 -2.41
C ILE A 167 7.11 -9.66 -3.79
N GLU A 168 6.92 -10.97 -3.84
CA GLU A 168 6.92 -11.74 -5.10
C GLU A 168 5.84 -11.24 -6.07
N LYS A 169 4.63 -10.99 -5.57
CA LYS A 169 3.54 -10.43 -6.36
C LYS A 169 3.86 -9.04 -6.91
N ASP A 170 4.51 -8.19 -6.12
CA ASP A 170 4.91 -6.85 -6.54
C ASP A 170 6.04 -6.92 -7.59
N ILE A 171 7.01 -7.84 -7.42
CA ILE A 171 8.06 -8.10 -8.41
C ILE A 171 7.46 -8.62 -9.72
N GLN A 172 6.50 -9.54 -9.68
CA GLN A 172 5.85 -10.08 -10.88
C GLN A 172 5.03 -9.03 -11.63
N ARG A 173 4.51 -8.02 -10.94
CA ARG A 173 3.75 -6.90 -11.55
C ARG A 173 4.65 -5.82 -12.15
N ALA A 174 5.87 -5.68 -11.67
CA ALA A 174 6.81 -4.66 -12.14
C ALA A 174 7.05 -4.70 -13.67
N PRO A 175 7.33 -5.87 -14.31
CA PRO A 175 7.54 -5.91 -15.76
C PRO A 175 6.29 -5.54 -16.56
N LEU A 176 5.09 -5.86 -16.08
CA LEU A 176 3.83 -5.48 -16.75
C LEU A 176 3.65 -3.96 -16.82
N ILE A 177 4.00 -3.26 -15.74
CA ILE A 177 3.89 -1.80 -15.66
C ILE A 177 4.89 -1.13 -16.61
N LEU A 178 6.08 -1.72 -16.81
CA LEU A 178 7.10 -1.21 -17.73
C LEU A 178 6.81 -1.55 -19.19
N THR A 179 6.15 -2.69 -19.45
CA THR A 179 5.83 -3.14 -20.82
C THR A 179 4.76 -2.27 -21.48
N ILE A 180 3.78 -1.79 -20.73
CA ILE A 180 2.68 -0.96 -21.26
C ILE A 180 3.20 0.31 -21.95
N PRO A 181 4.00 1.18 -21.31
CA PRO A 181 4.50 2.39 -21.98
C PRO A 181 5.47 2.08 -23.13
N MET A 182 6.24 0.98 -23.04
CA MET A 182 7.15 0.58 -24.10
C MET A 182 6.38 0.14 -25.36
N VAL A 183 5.37 -0.71 -25.21
CA VAL A 183 4.49 -1.15 -26.32
C VAL A 183 3.72 0.02 -26.90
N ALA A 184 3.17 0.89 -26.05
CA ALA A 184 2.48 2.09 -26.51
C ALA A 184 3.41 3.00 -27.31
N GLY A 185 4.63 3.25 -26.86
CA GLY A 185 5.61 4.08 -27.55
C GLY A 185 5.98 3.54 -28.94
N VAL A 186 6.24 2.24 -29.03
CA VAL A 186 6.54 1.58 -30.32
C VAL A 186 5.34 1.63 -31.26
N PHE A 187 4.13 1.37 -30.75
CA PHE A 187 2.90 1.41 -31.54
C PHE A 187 2.62 2.81 -32.09
N PHE A 188 2.72 3.85 -31.25
CA PHE A 188 2.53 5.24 -31.71
C PHE A 188 3.59 5.68 -32.71
N SER A 189 4.85 5.27 -32.51
CA SER A 189 5.93 5.55 -33.47
C SER A 189 5.67 4.90 -34.84
N ALA A 190 5.25 3.63 -34.86
CA ALA A 190 4.90 2.92 -36.08
C ALA A 190 3.69 3.55 -36.78
N LEU A 191 2.68 3.98 -36.03
CA LEU A 191 1.48 4.61 -36.57
C LEU A 191 1.81 5.99 -37.19
N LEU A 192 2.65 6.79 -36.55
CA LEU A 192 3.13 8.06 -37.09
C LEU A 192 3.91 7.85 -38.40
N LEU A 193 4.78 6.83 -38.44
CA LEU A 193 5.56 6.50 -39.63
C LEU A 193 4.65 6.07 -40.81
N ALA A 194 3.62 5.27 -40.53
CA ALA A 194 2.66 4.80 -41.50
C ALA A 194 1.76 5.95 -42.04
N MET A 195 1.42 6.91 -41.18
CA MET A 195 0.60 8.07 -41.57
C MET A 195 1.38 9.13 -42.36
N TYR A 196 2.71 9.16 -42.23
CA TYR A 196 3.53 10.18 -42.92
C TYR A 196 3.32 10.24 -44.45
N PRO A 197 3.35 9.14 -45.23
CA PRO A 197 3.15 9.19 -46.66
C PRO A 197 1.72 9.62 -47.04
N ILE A 198 0.72 9.30 -46.24
CA ILE A 198 -0.68 9.70 -46.47
C ILE A 198 -0.82 11.22 -46.32
N VAL A 199 -0.28 11.76 -45.23
CA VAL A 199 -0.29 13.20 -44.95
C VAL A 199 0.52 13.96 -46.03
N ALA A 200 1.70 13.44 -46.40
CA ALA A 200 2.54 14.06 -47.44
C ALA A 200 1.83 14.07 -48.81
N SER A 201 1.14 13.01 -49.22
CA SER A 201 0.37 12.94 -50.45
C SER A 201 -0.83 13.91 -50.44
N LEU A 202 -1.50 14.04 -49.31
CA LEU A 202 -2.63 14.97 -49.16
C LEU A 202 -2.17 16.42 -49.27
N ILE A 203 -1.03 16.78 -48.66
CA ILE A 203 -0.44 18.11 -48.75
C ILE A 203 -0.03 18.43 -50.18
N ASN A 204 0.62 17.47 -50.90
CA ASN A 204 1.02 17.67 -52.29
C ASN A 204 -0.20 17.84 -53.20
N ASN A 205 -1.25 17.06 -53.02
CA ASN A 205 -2.48 17.19 -53.81
C ASN A 205 -3.20 18.53 -53.57
N LEU A 206 -3.15 19.05 -52.34
CA LEU A 206 -3.71 20.36 -52.01
C LEU A 206 -2.84 21.53 -52.54
N ALA A 207 -1.52 21.31 -52.67
CA ALA A 207 -0.59 22.32 -53.18
C ALA A 207 -0.56 22.40 -54.73
N THR A 208 -0.95 21.33 -55.41
CA THR A 208 -1.00 21.23 -56.91
C THR A 208 -2.41 21.28 -57.48
N GLY A 209 -3.42 21.64 -56.68
CA GLY A 209 -4.79 21.89 -57.15
C GLY A 209 -4.86 22.99 -58.20
N PRO A 210 -5.77 22.90 -59.19
CA PRO A 210 -5.80 23.67 -60.41
C PRO A 210 -5.93 25.16 -60.24
#